data_827358d5e61b183f9a79eef323b119cf
#
_entry.id   827358d5e61b183f9a79eef323b119cf
#
_cell.length_a   1.000
_cell.length_b   1.000
_cell.length_c   1.000
_cell.angle_alpha   90.00
_cell.angle_beta   90.00
_cell.angle_gamma   90.00
#
_symmetry.space_group_name_H-M   'P 1'
#
loop_
_entity.id
_entity.type
_entity.pdbx_description
1 polymer ?
#
loop_
_entity_poly.entity_id
_entity_poly.type
_entity_poly.pdbx_seq_one_letter_code
_entity_poly.pdbx_strand_id
1 'polypeptide(L)'
;MGSPVHRVSMGDTWSRQVNPDIERERCKQSFDVERLTHILDRGAQNTALRRKIGTYLQGLETEATYDAATREFVMHSPTLTATKWWPGDLGRTATHALVLAQLICSGARRGMHAFIVPIRSLQDHTPLPGITVGDIGPKMGLEHTDNGFLQLDHVRVPRENMLSRFAEVLPDGTYIMLGTAQSNYLSMVVMRVGMLLTIVLPLLQKACVIAMRYSVIRRQSRLQPSDPEAKILDYQTQQQKLFPQLAMAYAFHFQAVSLLEFFQGSYNAILHGDFSLLPELHALSAGLKAMVSDSCTQGAELCRRACGGHGFSKLSGLPSLVTDVTASCTYEGENMVLYLQMARFLVNNYLQAQKSPGSTSQRSLPQSVAYLAAPVLARCPAQKAADFLRPELYTAAWAHTAARLIKDSAHRLQTLRRSGADWQEAWNCTTVLHAQAAKAHCYYIIVKSFTHALEELENEPAIQQALKRLCDLYTLHSILTNAGDFLHDGFLSGAQADMARTAYLDLLPLIRKDAILLTDAFDFTDQCLNSALGCYDGNAYERLFEWSQRTPSNTQANPAYEKYIRPLLQSWKAKL
;
A
#
# COMPACT_ATOMS: atom_id res chain seq x y z
N MET A 1 -43.64 30.71 -18.58
CA MET A 1 -44.29 29.38 -18.48
C MET A 1 -43.18 28.35 -18.48
N GLY A 2 -42.77 27.91 -17.28
CA GLY A 2 -41.66 26.98 -17.09
C GLY A 2 -42.16 25.56 -17.07
N SER A 3 -41.55 24.72 -17.89
CA SER A 3 -41.75 23.27 -17.93
C SER A 3 -41.21 22.61 -16.67
N PRO A 4 -41.90 21.67 -16.02
CA PRO A 4 -41.39 21.01 -14.80
C PRO A 4 -40.36 19.94 -15.19
N VAL A 5 -39.16 20.08 -14.66
CA VAL A 5 -38.13 19.04 -14.67
C VAL A 5 -38.64 17.87 -13.83
N HIS A 6 -38.89 16.72 -14.46
CA HIS A 6 -39.24 15.48 -13.80
C HIS A 6 -38.15 15.12 -12.76
N ARG A 7 -38.49 15.18 -11.48
CA ARG A 7 -37.78 14.54 -10.41
C ARG A 7 -37.92 13.04 -10.55
N VAL A 8 -36.85 12.36 -10.91
CA VAL A 8 -36.77 10.90 -10.74
C VAL A 8 -36.73 10.64 -9.22
N SER A 9 -37.82 10.12 -8.68
CA SER A 9 -37.88 9.64 -7.31
C SER A 9 -37.08 8.36 -7.23
N MET A 10 -35.88 8.42 -6.68
CA MET A 10 -35.26 7.23 -6.08
C MET A 10 -36.01 6.93 -4.76
N GLY A 11 -36.39 5.68 -4.58
CA GLY A 11 -37.26 5.22 -3.51
C GLY A 11 -36.81 5.68 -2.11
N ASP A 12 -37.78 6.11 -1.34
CA ASP A 12 -37.65 6.67 0.02
C ASP A 12 -37.27 5.60 1.05
N THR A 13 -35.98 5.23 1.14
CA THR A 13 -35.46 4.38 2.25
C THR A 13 -34.24 4.95 2.95
N TRP A 14 -33.72 6.10 2.52
CA TRP A 14 -32.57 6.72 3.16
C TRP A 14 -33.00 8.00 3.89
N SER A 15 -32.80 8.06 5.20
CA SER A 15 -33.08 9.28 5.96
C SER A 15 -32.22 10.42 5.42
N ARG A 16 -32.86 11.51 5.03
CA ARG A 16 -32.21 12.75 4.57
C ARG A 16 -31.58 13.57 5.70
N GLN A 17 -31.37 12.99 6.87
CA GLN A 17 -30.70 13.68 7.97
C GLN A 17 -29.21 13.79 7.69
N VAL A 18 -28.69 15.02 7.76
CA VAL A 18 -27.25 15.29 7.73
C VAL A 18 -26.60 14.58 8.91
N ASN A 19 -25.46 13.93 8.67
CA ASN A 19 -24.69 13.30 9.74
C ASN A 19 -24.35 14.36 10.81
N PRO A 20 -24.68 14.11 12.09
CA PRO A 20 -24.49 15.08 13.18
C PRO A 20 -23.03 15.54 13.36
N ASP A 21 -22.05 14.69 12.99
CA ASP A 21 -20.64 15.05 13.10
C ASP A 21 -20.24 16.08 12.05
N ILE A 22 -20.71 15.93 10.81
CA ILE A 22 -20.48 16.90 9.74
C ILE A 22 -21.18 18.23 10.04
N GLU A 23 -22.38 18.17 10.60
CA GLU A 23 -23.11 19.36 10.99
C GLU A 23 -22.38 20.14 12.09
N ARG A 24 -21.84 19.42 13.09
CA ARG A 24 -21.00 20.01 14.14
C ARG A 24 -19.72 20.67 13.58
N GLU A 25 -19.05 20.03 12.63
CA GLU A 25 -17.86 20.60 11.98
C GLU A 25 -18.20 21.86 11.16
N ARG A 26 -19.33 21.85 10.45
CA ARG A 26 -19.81 23.03 9.71
C ARG A 26 -20.13 24.22 10.59
N CYS A 27 -20.56 24.00 11.83
CA CYS A 27 -20.81 25.08 12.81
C CYS A 27 -19.53 25.74 13.35
N LYS A 28 -18.34 25.13 13.15
CA LYS A 28 -17.04 25.68 13.59
C LYS A 28 -16.41 26.63 12.56
N GLN A 29 -17.14 27.11 11.59
CA GLN A 29 -16.63 27.86 10.44
C GLN A 29 -16.07 29.24 10.83
N SER A 30 -14.90 29.56 10.27
CA SER A 30 -14.28 30.90 10.38
C SER A 30 -14.60 31.82 9.21
N PHE A 31 -15.34 31.37 8.19
CA PHE A 31 -15.72 32.12 7.00
C PHE A 31 -17.02 31.58 6.37
N ASP A 32 -17.64 32.36 5.48
CA ASP A 32 -18.82 31.97 4.73
C ASP A 32 -18.43 30.96 3.61
N VAL A 33 -18.66 29.67 3.87
CA VAL A 33 -18.35 28.58 2.96
C VAL A 33 -19.18 28.66 1.67
N GLU A 34 -20.41 29.13 1.72
CA GLU A 34 -21.27 29.26 0.55
C GLU A 34 -20.72 30.31 -0.41
N ARG A 35 -20.29 31.43 0.11
CA ARG A 35 -19.64 32.48 -0.67
C ARG A 35 -18.31 32.03 -1.28
N LEU A 36 -17.49 31.28 -0.52
CA LEU A 36 -16.27 30.67 -1.07
C LEU A 36 -16.57 29.66 -2.17
N THR A 37 -17.59 28.81 -1.97
CA THR A 37 -18.02 27.82 -3.00
C THR A 37 -18.46 28.52 -4.29
N HIS A 38 -19.22 29.62 -4.19
CA HIS A 38 -19.62 30.39 -5.36
C HIS A 38 -18.42 31.04 -6.08
N ILE A 39 -17.40 31.47 -5.34
CA ILE A 39 -16.15 31.99 -5.94
C ILE A 39 -15.42 30.87 -6.68
N LEU A 40 -15.26 29.72 -6.07
CA LEU A 40 -14.56 28.56 -6.66
C LEU A 40 -15.30 28.01 -7.87
N ASP A 41 -16.62 28.00 -7.86
CA ASP A 41 -17.46 27.47 -8.95
C ASP A 41 -17.75 28.50 -10.05
N ARG A 42 -17.26 29.73 -9.90
CA ARG A 42 -17.57 30.83 -10.81
C ARG A 42 -19.08 31.12 -10.93
N GLY A 43 -19.84 30.92 -9.84
CA GLY A 43 -21.27 31.27 -9.73
C GLY A 43 -22.14 30.22 -9.03
N ALA A 44 -23.21 30.70 -8.40
CA ALA A 44 -24.16 29.90 -7.61
C ALA A 44 -24.84 28.74 -8.40
N GLN A 45 -25.02 28.89 -9.69
CA GLN A 45 -25.65 27.86 -10.55
C GLN A 45 -24.78 26.60 -10.69
N ASN A 46 -23.46 26.78 -10.77
CA ASN A 46 -22.51 25.67 -10.86
C ASN A 46 -22.36 24.96 -9.51
N THR A 47 -22.52 25.66 -8.41
CA THR A 47 -22.56 25.11 -7.05
C THR A 47 -23.70 24.10 -6.87
N ALA A 48 -24.89 24.42 -7.39
CA ALA A 48 -26.06 23.56 -7.26
C ALA A 48 -25.88 22.20 -7.97
N LEU A 49 -25.11 22.16 -9.05
CA LEU A 49 -24.81 20.94 -9.80
C LEU A 49 -23.84 20.01 -9.03
N ARG A 50 -22.83 20.56 -8.35
CA ARG A 50 -21.83 19.79 -7.56
C ARG A 50 -22.36 19.24 -6.25
N ARG A 51 -23.41 19.83 -5.67
CA ARG A 51 -23.94 19.43 -4.34
C ARG A 51 -24.65 18.07 -4.31
N LYS A 52 -24.72 17.33 -5.43
CA LYS A 52 -25.44 16.07 -5.51
C LYS A 52 -24.65 14.81 -5.18
N ILE A 53 -23.40 14.91 -4.70
CA ILE A 53 -22.55 13.72 -4.47
C ILE A 53 -22.11 13.62 -3.01
N GLY A 54 -22.58 12.60 -2.34
CA GLY A 54 -21.89 11.67 -1.47
C GLY A 54 -21.88 11.90 0.04
N THR A 55 -22.45 10.96 0.76
CA THR A 55 -22.31 10.79 2.23
C THR A 55 -21.70 9.43 2.53
N TYR A 56 -20.74 9.36 3.46
CA TYR A 56 -20.14 8.11 3.93
C TYR A 56 -20.39 7.85 5.42
N LEU A 57 -20.44 6.58 5.77
CA LEU A 57 -20.90 6.02 7.02
C LEU A 57 -19.77 5.30 7.76
N GLN A 58 -19.63 5.50 9.07
CA GLN A 58 -18.77 4.68 9.94
C GLN A 58 -19.59 3.57 10.58
N GLY A 59 -19.04 2.34 10.54
CA GLY A 59 -19.78 1.13 10.82
C GLY A 59 -19.79 0.70 12.28
N LEU A 60 -20.93 0.22 12.74
CA LEU A 60 -21.02 -0.71 13.84
C LEU A 60 -20.53 -2.08 13.36
N GLU A 61 -19.95 -2.87 14.29
CA GLU A 61 -19.37 -4.18 13.97
C GLU A 61 -20.48 -5.21 13.72
N THR A 62 -20.21 -6.20 12.84
CA THR A 62 -21.01 -7.42 12.77
C THR A 62 -20.89 -8.15 14.09
N GLU A 63 -21.98 -8.64 14.65
CA GLU A 63 -22.04 -9.35 15.92
C GLU A 63 -22.20 -10.85 15.70
N ALA A 64 -21.64 -11.64 16.63
CA ALA A 64 -21.80 -13.09 16.73
C ALA A 64 -22.21 -13.42 18.16
N THR A 65 -23.50 -13.61 18.39
CA THR A 65 -24.05 -13.91 19.73
C THR A 65 -24.21 -15.42 19.89
N TYR A 66 -23.60 -15.98 20.94
CA TYR A 66 -23.70 -17.40 21.22
C TYR A 66 -25.03 -17.74 21.89
N ASP A 67 -25.72 -18.73 21.34
CA ASP A 67 -26.96 -19.32 21.87
C ASP A 67 -26.63 -20.71 22.45
N ALA A 68 -26.55 -20.81 23.77
CA ALA A 68 -26.22 -22.06 24.46
C ALA A 68 -27.31 -23.13 24.33
N ALA A 69 -28.56 -22.75 24.07
CA ALA A 69 -29.66 -23.71 23.95
C ALA A 69 -29.56 -24.51 22.64
N THR A 70 -29.17 -23.86 21.55
CA THR A 70 -28.98 -24.48 20.23
C THR A 70 -27.52 -24.82 19.93
N ARG A 71 -26.56 -24.31 20.71
CA ARG A 71 -25.11 -24.42 20.51
C ARG A 71 -24.64 -23.79 19.18
N GLU A 72 -25.25 -22.67 18.83
CA GLU A 72 -24.99 -21.95 17.59
C GLU A 72 -24.59 -20.51 17.88
N PHE A 73 -23.89 -19.87 16.90
CA PHE A 73 -23.75 -18.43 16.87
C PHE A 73 -24.81 -17.81 15.98
N VAL A 74 -25.46 -16.76 16.47
CA VAL A 74 -26.34 -15.90 15.68
C VAL A 74 -25.51 -14.74 15.14
N MET A 75 -25.25 -14.75 13.84
CA MET A 75 -24.50 -13.73 13.13
C MET A 75 -25.43 -12.64 12.64
N HIS A 76 -25.18 -11.38 13.01
CA HIS A 76 -26.06 -10.28 12.66
C HIS A 76 -25.27 -9.00 12.31
N SER A 77 -25.67 -8.33 11.23
CA SER A 77 -25.22 -6.98 10.85
C SER A 77 -26.28 -5.99 11.29
N PRO A 78 -26.17 -5.36 12.49
CA PRO A 78 -27.27 -4.62 13.11
C PRO A 78 -27.66 -3.34 12.36
N THR A 79 -26.77 -2.84 11.51
CA THR A 79 -27.00 -1.64 10.70
C THR A 79 -26.42 -1.83 9.30
N LEU A 80 -26.82 -0.97 8.36
CA LEU A 80 -26.24 -0.95 7.01
C LEU A 80 -24.71 -0.73 7.08
N THR A 81 -24.24 0.03 8.06
CA THR A 81 -22.81 0.34 8.24
C THR A 81 -21.99 -0.84 8.76
N ALA A 82 -22.63 -1.88 9.28
CA ALA A 82 -21.99 -3.16 9.64
C ALA A 82 -21.82 -4.11 8.44
N THR A 83 -22.27 -3.73 7.24
CA THR A 83 -22.11 -4.50 6.00
C THR A 83 -20.62 -4.70 5.70
N LYS A 84 -20.21 -5.94 5.44
CA LYS A 84 -18.86 -6.24 4.94
C LYS A 84 -18.80 -5.77 3.50
N TRP A 85 -17.76 -4.97 3.17
CA TRP A 85 -17.61 -4.37 1.85
C TRP A 85 -16.18 -4.61 1.35
N TRP A 86 -15.99 -4.98 0.10
CA TRP A 86 -14.74 -5.28 -0.58
C TRP A 86 -14.21 -6.72 -0.57
N PRO A 87 -14.58 -7.68 0.30
CA PRO A 87 -13.96 -9.00 0.25
C PRO A 87 -13.94 -9.59 -1.16
N GLY A 88 -12.81 -10.25 -1.51
CA GLY A 88 -12.66 -10.96 -2.77
C GLY A 88 -13.55 -12.20 -2.83
N ASP A 89 -13.94 -12.59 -4.05
CA ASP A 89 -14.80 -13.73 -4.39
C ASP A 89 -16.22 -13.70 -3.79
N LEU A 90 -16.50 -12.68 -2.99
CA LEU A 90 -17.73 -12.58 -2.22
C LEU A 90 -18.97 -12.24 -3.09
N GLY A 91 -18.77 -11.44 -4.14
CA GLY A 91 -19.86 -10.93 -4.94
C GLY A 91 -20.64 -12.02 -5.69
N ARG A 92 -19.93 -13.03 -6.23
CA ARG A 92 -20.50 -14.02 -7.14
C ARG A 92 -20.08 -15.45 -6.86
N THR A 93 -18.84 -15.72 -6.45
CA THR A 93 -18.24 -17.06 -6.55
C THR A 93 -18.11 -17.79 -5.21
N ALA A 94 -17.89 -17.11 -4.09
CA ALA A 94 -17.74 -17.76 -2.79
C ALA A 94 -19.03 -18.42 -2.30
N THR A 95 -18.91 -19.63 -1.77
CA THR A 95 -19.98 -20.36 -1.07
C THR A 95 -19.92 -20.15 0.43
N HIS A 96 -18.75 -19.82 0.96
CA HIS A 96 -18.47 -19.55 2.37
C HIS A 96 -17.67 -18.26 2.50
N ALA A 97 -17.84 -17.56 3.61
CA ALA A 97 -17.07 -16.39 3.96
C ALA A 97 -16.39 -16.59 5.33
N LEU A 98 -15.14 -16.15 5.45
CA LEU A 98 -14.49 -15.95 6.74
C LEU A 98 -14.88 -14.58 7.28
N VAL A 99 -15.75 -14.54 8.28
CA VAL A 99 -16.33 -13.33 8.84
C VAL A 99 -15.69 -13.01 10.19
N LEU A 100 -15.06 -11.82 10.28
CA LEU A 100 -14.66 -11.24 11.56
C LEU A 100 -15.87 -10.56 12.19
N ALA A 101 -16.24 -10.98 13.40
CA ALA A 101 -17.39 -10.45 14.14
C ALA A 101 -17.07 -10.28 15.62
N GLN A 102 -17.75 -9.32 16.26
CA GLN A 102 -17.70 -9.11 17.70
C GLN A 102 -18.40 -10.29 18.41
N LEU A 103 -17.62 -11.12 19.06
CA LEU A 103 -18.17 -12.24 19.83
C LEU A 103 -18.88 -11.73 21.09
N ILE A 104 -20.10 -12.23 21.30
CA ILE A 104 -20.91 -11.98 22.48
C ILE A 104 -21.30 -13.34 23.08
N CYS A 105 -20.87 -13.63 24.31
CA CYS A 105 -21.27 -14.82 25.06
C CYS A 105 -21.61 -14.46 26.50
N SER A 106 -22.68 -15.04 27.00
CA SER A 106 -23.22 -14.77 28.36
C SER A 106 -23.41 -13.26 28.63
N GLY A 107 -23.84 -12.51 27.59
CA GLY A 107 -24.06 -11.06 27.65
C GLY A 107 -22.81 -10.21 27.65
N ALA A 108 -21.60 -10.79 27.59
CA ALA A 108 -20.32 -10.07 27.58
C ALA A 108 -19.68 -10.04 26.21
N ARG A 109 -19.18 -8.87 25.80
CA ARG A 109 -18.36 -8.69 24.58
C ARG A 109 -16.95 -9.26 24.80
N ARG A 110 -16.52 -10.17 23.93
CA ARG A 110 -15.22 -10.89 24.02
C ARG A 110 -14.20 -10.44 22.97
N GLY A 111 -14.52 -9.40 22.18
CA GLY A 111 -13.66 -8.91 21.10
C GLY A 111 -13.92 -9.61 19.76
N MET A 112 -13.09 -9.28 18.77
CA MET A 112 -13.23 -9.78 17.41
C MET A 112 -12.75 -11.23 17.29
N HIS A 113 -13.57 -12.09 16.70
CA HIS A 113 -13.27 -13.49 16.42
C HIS A 113 -13.67 -13.83 14.99
N ALA A 114 -13.10 -14.89 14.44
CA ALA A 114 -13.30 -15.33 13.07
C ALA A 114 -14.26 -16.51 13.00
N PHE A 115 -15.21 -16.46 12.07
CA PHE A 115 -16.25 -17.48 11.86
C PHE A 115 -16.31 -17.89 10.40
N ILE A 116 -16.44 -19.17 10.12
CA ILE A 116 -16.74 -19.69 8.78
C ILE A 116 -18.25 -19.67 8.60
N VAL A 117 -18.74 -18.81 7.71
CA VAL A 117 -20.17 -18.60 7.47
C VAL A 117 -20.53 -19.11 6.07
N PRO A 118 -21.38 -20.15 5.95
CA PRO A 118 -21.95 -20.52 4.66
C PRO A 118 -22.83 -19.37 4.15
N ILE A 119 -22.63 -18.94 2.89
CA ILE A 119 -23.35 -17.80 2.30
C ILE A 119 -24.17 -18.17 1.07
N ARG A 120 -23.83 -19.25 0.38
CA ARG A 120 -24.57 -19.77 -0.77
C ARG A 120 -24.75 -21.27 -0.70
N SER A 121 -25.86 -21.73 -1.24
CA SER A 121 -26.18 -23.14 -1.42
C SER A 121 -25.13 -23.83 -2.30
N LEU A 122 -24.67 -25.01 -1.90
CA LEU A 122 -23.77 -25.84 -2.71
C LEU A 122 -24.49 -26.56 -3.86
N GLN A 123 -25.83 -26.53 -3.90
CA GLN A 123 -26.63 -27.20 -4.93
C GLN A 123 -26.90 -26.30 -6.11
N ASP A 124 -27.36 -25.08 -5.86
CA ASP A 124 -27.86 -24.15 -6.88
C ASP A 124 -27.21 -22.75 -6.80
N HIS A 125 -26.25 -22.58 -5.88
CA HIS A 125 -25.48 -21.34 -5.67
C HIS A 125 -26.31 -20.11 -5.27
N THR A 126 -27.58 -20.30 -4.90
CA THR A 126 -28.42 -19.21 -4.39
C THR A 126 -27.97 -18.76 -3.00
N PRO A 127 -28.11 -17.46 -2.64
CA PRO A 127 -27.86 -17.02 -1.25
C PRO A 127 -28.73 -17.76 -0.25
N LEU A 128 -28.13 -18.13 0.89
CA LEU A 128 -28.85 -18.80 1.98
C LEU A 128 -29.76 -17.82 2.73
N PRO A 129 -30.77 -18.31 3.47
CA PRO A 129 -31.68 -17.46 4.24
C PRO A 129 -30.92 -16.52 5.19
N GLY A 130 -31.33 -15.27 5.28
CA GLY A 130 -30.67 -14.23 6.08
C GLY A 130 -29.39 -13.66 5.45
N ILE A 131 -28.98 -14.11 4.28
CA ILE A 131 -27.79 -13.63 3.56
C ILE A 131 -28.20 -12.64 2.47
N THR A 132 -27.67 -11.40 2.57
CA THR A 132 -27.70 -10.45 1.46
C THR A 132 -26.27 -10.26 0.96
N VAL A 133 -26.01 -10.67 -0.29
CA VAL A 133 -24.67 -10.68 -0.87
C VAL A 133 -24.74 -10.27 -2.36
N GLY A 134 -23.73 -9.54 -2.84
CA GLY A 134 -23.64 -9.10 -4.23
C GLY A 134 -22.34 -8.42 -4.56
N ASP A 135 -22.16 -8.04 -5.83
CA ASP A 135 -21.00 -7.33 -6.37
C ASP A 135 -21.05 -5.83 -6.01
N ILE A 136 -19.90 -5.23 -5.69
CA ILE A 136 -19.81 -3.80 -5.30
C ILE A 136 -19.86 -2.81 -6.48
N GLY A 137 -19.82 -3.31 -7.70
CA GLY A 137 -19.84 -2.48 -8.91
C GLY A 137 -18.46 -2.04 -9.42
N PRO A 138 -18.40 -1.05 -10.33
CA PRO A 138 -17.17 -0.62 -10.99
C PRO A 138 -16.11 -0.08 -10.03
N LYS A 139 -14.84 -0.37 -10.33
CA LYS A 139 -13.68 0.01 -9.54
C LYS A 139 -12.63 0.71 -10.41
N MET A 140 -11.65 1.39 -9.81
CA MET A 140 -10.52 2.00 -10.49
C MET A 140 -9.58 0.95 -11.11
N GLY A 141 -9.39 -0.19 -10.45
CA GLY A 141 -8.57 -1.33 -10.86
C GLY A 141 -9.14 -2.62 -10.28
N LEU A 142 -8.39 -3.73 -10.38
CA LEU A 142 -8.86 -5.05 -9.96
C LEU A 142 -10.20 -5.42 -10.64
N GLU A 143 -10.35 -5.06 -11.92
CA GLU A 143 -11.61 -5.28 -12.68
C GLU A 143 -11.98 -6.77 -12.77
N HIS A 144 -10.96 -7.65 -12.72
CA HIS A 144 -11.14 -9.11 -12.78
C HIS A 144 -11.44 -9.74 -11.41
N THR A 145 -11.31 -8.99 -10.33
CA THR A 145 -11.58 -9.50 -8.98
C THR A 145 -13.07 -9.36 -8.68
N ASP A 146 -13.69 -10.46 -8.28
CA ASP A 146 -15.06 -10.50 -7.79
C ASP A 146 -15.11 -9.95 -6.37
N ASN A 147 -15.18 -8.61 -6.22
CA ASN A 147 -15.35 -7.97 -4.93
C ASN A 147 -16.83 -7.81 -4.59
N GLY A 148 -17.20 -8.20 -3.38
CA GLY A 148 -18.59 -8.19 -2.96
C GLY A 148 -18.87 -7.43 -1.67
N PHE A 149 -20.17 -7.37 -1.36
CA PHE A 149 -20.70 -6.96 -0.07
C PHE A 149 -21.46 -8.12 0.58
N LEU A 150 -21.50 -8.13 1.92
CA LEU A 150 -22.21 -9.14 2.70
C LEU A 150 -22.89 -8.49 3.91
N GLN A 151 -24.19 -8.75 4.03
CA GLN A 151 -24.99 -8.41 5.20
C GLN A 151 -25.64 -9.68 5.77
N LEU A 152 -25.65 -9.81 7.08
CA LEU A 152 -26.15 -10.97 7.80
C LEU A 152 -27.36 -10.56 8.64
N ASP A 153 -28.46 -11.25 8.47
CA ASP A 153 -29.67 -11.06 9.27
C ASP A 153 -29.98 -12.32 10.07
N HIS A 154 -29.48 -12.35 11.33
CA HIS A 154 -29.69 -13.45 12.29
C HIS A 154 -29.31 -14.84 11.75
N VAL A 155 -28.23 -14.91 10.96
CA VAL A 155 -27.73 -16.15 10.35
C VAL A 155 -27.16 -17.05 11.44
N ARG A 156 -27.66 -18.27 11.53
CA ARG A 156 -27.20 -19.26 12.49
C ARG A 156 -26.09 -20.12 11.92
N VAL A 157 -24.99 -20.23 12.67
CA VAL A 157 -23.86 -21.10 12.32
C VAL A 157 -23.49 -21.97 13.52
N PRO A 158 -23.12 -23.24 13.29
CA PRO A 158 -22.71 -24.15 14.35
C PRO A 158 -21.54 -23.59 15.16
N ARG A 159 -21.43 -23.97 16.44
CA ARG A 159 -20.35 -23.58 17.35
C ARG A 159 -18.96 -23.88 16.73
N GLU A 160 -18.85 -25.00 16.05
CA GLU A 160 -17.64 -25.51 15.40
C GLU A 160 -17.13 -24.60 14.24
N ASN A 161 -17.97 -23.70 13.75
CA ASN A 161 -17.60 -22.75 12.71
C ASN A 161 -16.77 -21.55 13.23
N MET A 162 -16.65 -21.37 14.54
CA MET A 162 -15.68 -20.45 15.12
C MET A 162 -14.27 -21.00 14.98
N LEU A 163 -13.31 -20.19 14.52
CA LEU A 163 -11.90 -20.55 14.53
C LEU A 163 -11.39 -20.55 15.98
N SER A 164 -11.18 -21.72 16.56
CA SER A 164 -11.01 -21.92 18.00
C SER A 164 -9.56 -22.15 18.47
N ARG A 165 -8.55 -21.90 17.62
CA ARG A 165 -7.15 -22.15 18.00
C ARG A 165 -6.68 -21.34 19.21
N PHE A 166 -7.08 -20.07 19.30
CA PHE A 166 -6.62 -19.13 20.32
C PHE A 166 -7.69 -18.71 21.30
N ALA A 167 -8.94 -19.08 21.07
CA ALA A 167 -10.06 -18.89 21.98
C ALA A 167 -11.21 -19.81 21.57
N GLU A 168 -11.98 -20.29 22.53
CA GLU A 168 -13.15 -21.12 22.25
C GLU A 168 -14.33 -20.76 23.14
N VAL A 169 -15.52 -21.12 22.69
CA VAL A 169 -16.75 -21.06 23.47
C VAL A 169 -17.20 -22.50 23.72
N LEU A 170 -17.32 -22.89 25.00
CA LEU A 170 -17.81 -24.21 25.39
C LEU A 170 -19.32 -24.35 25.12
N PRO A 171 -19.88 -25.58 25.10
CA PRO A 171 -21.29 -25.79 24.84
C PRO A 171 -22.24 -25.05 25.81
N ASP A 172 -21.80 -24.75 27.02
CA ASP A 172 -22.56 -24.00 28.04
C ASP A 172 -22.44 -22.46 27.89
N GLY A 173 -21.69 -21.98 26.92
CA GLY A 173 -21.44 -20.56 26.71
C GLY A 173 -20.25 -19.99 27.49
N THR A 174 -19.48 -20.83 28.18
CA THR A 174 -18.23 -20.42 28.85
C THR A 174 -17.18 -20.06 27.80
N TYR A 175 -16.59 -18.86 27.88
CA TYR A 175 -15.50 -18.39 27.00
C TYR A 175 -14.16 -18.72 27.62
N ILE A 176 -13.28 -19.36 26.86
CA ILE A 176 -11.90 -19.68 27.23
C ILE A 176 -10.94 -19.01 26.25
N MET A 177 -10.00 -18.22 26.76
CA MET A 177 -8.89 -17.68 25.97
C MET A 177 -7.69 -18.63 26.08
N LEU A 178 -7.24 -19.17 24.96
CA LEU A 178 -6.12 -20.12 24.88
C LEU A 178 -4.82 -19.42 24.44
N GLY A 179 -4.94 -18.26 23.82
CA GLY A 179 -3.82 -17.40 23.39
C GLY A 179 -3.77 -16.07 24.13
N THR A 180 -3.24 -15.06 23.48
CA THR A 180 -3.26 -13.67 23.94
C THR A 180 -4.27 -12.84 23.13
N ALA A 181 -4.65 -11.65 23.62
CA ALA A 181 -5.49 -10.73 22.84
C ALA A 181 -4.87 -10.37 21.48
N GLN A 182 -3.54 -10.41 21.38
CA GLN A 182 -2.80 -10.14 20.14
C GLN A 182 -2.85 -11.31 19.15
N SER A 183 -3.08 -12.55 19.59
CA SER A 183 -3.14 -13.73 18.71
C SER A 183 -4.18 -13.59 17.61
N ASN A 184 -5.28 -12.89 17.88
CA ASN A 184 -6.36 -12.66 16.93
C ASN A 184 -5.90 -11.80 15.72
N TYR A 185 -4.79 -11.06 15.85
CA TYR A 185 -4.23 -10.24 14.77
C TYR A 185 -3.22 -10.99 13.91
N LEU A 186 -2.89 -12.24 14.24
CA LEU A 186 -1.89 -13.03 13.49
C LEU A 186 -2.28 -13.19 12.03
N SER A 187 -3.56 -13.37 11.71
CA SER A 187 -4.06 -13.47 10.33
C SER A 187 -3.73 -12.25 9.49
N MET A 188 -3.84 -11.05 10.06
CA MET A 188 -3.49 -9.80 9.38
C MET A 188 -1.98 -9.69 9.12
N VAL A 189 -1.15 -10.19 10.02
CA VAL A 189 0.31 -10.24 9.84
C VAL A 189 0.66 -11.18 8.69
N VAL A 190 0.08 -12.39 8.66
CA VAL A 190 0.26 -13.38 7.59
C VAL A 190 -0.10 -12.77 6.23
N MET A 191 -1.28 -12.14 6.14
CA MET A 191 -1.75 -11.52 4.90
C MET A 191 -0.79 -10.41 4.42
N ARG A 192 -0.30 -9.55 5.30
CA ARG A 192 0.61 -8.45 4.93
C ARG A 192 1.96 -8.98 4.44
N VAL A 193 2.56 -9.95 5.12
CA VAL A 193 3.83 -10.57 4.71
C VAL A 193 3.67 -11.23 3.34
N GLY A 194 2.62 -12.03 3.14
CA GLY A 194 2.34 -12.69 1.87
C GLY A 194 2.10 -11.68 0.73
N MET A 195 1.30 -10.65 0.99
CA MET A 195 0.95 -9.62 0.01
C MET A 195 2.16 -8.85 -0.53
N LEU A 196 3.15 -8.55 0.31
CA LEU A 196 4.36 -7.84 -0.12
C LEU A 196 5.10 -8.62 -1.21
N LEU A 197 5.34 -9.91 -1.01
CA LEU A 197 6.08 -10.76 -1.93
C LEU A 197 5.28 -11.14 -3.17
N THR A 198 3.99 -11.46 -3.01
CA THR A 198 3.22 -12.11 -4.08
C THR A 198 2.36 -11.16 -4.90
N ILE A 199 2.05 -9.97 -4.38
CA ILE A 199 1.13 -9.03 -5.03
C ILE A 199 1.83 -7.69 -5.34
N VAL A 200 2.26 -6.96 -4.32
CA VAL A 200 2.68 -5.55 -4.47
C VAL A 200 3.99 -5.43 -5.22
N LEU A 201 4.99 -6.17 -4.80
CA LEU A 201 6.33 -6.11 -5.40
C LEU A 201 6.37 -6.58 -6.85
N PRO A 202 5.72 -7.69 -7.27
CA PRO A 202 5.69 -8.10 -8.67
C PRO A 202 5.08 -7.05 -9.61
N LEU A 203 4.15 -6.21 -9.15
CA LEU A 203 3.56 -5.15 -9.97
C LEU A 203 4.59 -4.06 -10.31
N LEU A 204 5.43 -3.66 -9.35
CA LEU A 204 6.53 -2.74 -9.61
C LEU A 204 7.61 -3.38 -10.51
N GLN A 205 7.99 -4.64 -10.23
CA GLN A 205 8.98 -5.36 -11.03
C GLN A 205 8.54 -5.45 -12.50
N LYS A 206 7.27 -5.82 -12.76
CA LYS A 206 6.70 -5.82 -14.11
C LYS A 206 6.74 -4.44 -14.76
N ALA A 207 6.39 -3.39 -14.03
CA ALA A 207 6.44 -2.02 -14.55
C ALA A 207 7.87 -1.61 -14.92
N CYS A 208 8.87 -1.99 -14.12
CA CYS A 208 10.29 -1.78 -14.42
C CYS A 208 10.72 -2.53 -15.69
N VAL A 209 10.38 -3.81 -15.83
CA VAL A 209 10.70 -4.61 -17.02
C VAL A 209 10.15 -3.97 -18.28
N ILE A 210 8.85 -3.61 -18.27
CA ILE A 210 8.20 -3.01 -19.43
C ILE A 210 8.86 -1.68 -19.80
N ALA A 211 9.06 -0.80 -18.82
CA ALA A 211 9.63 0.52 -19.06
C ALA A 211 11.09 0.46 -19.52
N MET A 212 11.90 -0.45 -18.96
CA MET A 212 13.31 -0.63 -19.35
C MET A 212 13.43 -1.18 -20.76
N ARG A 213 12.75 -2.29 -21.09
CA ARG A 213 12.78 -2.89 -22.43
C ARG A 213 12.33 -1.89 -23.48
N TYR A 214 11.20 -1.20 -23.26
CA TYR A 214 10.75 -0.15 -24.17
C TYR A 214 11.77 0.99 -24.32
N SER A 215 12.41 1.43 -23.22
CA SER A 215 13.37 2.54 -23.25
C SER A 215 14.67 2.21 -24.00
N VAL A 216 15.00 0.94 -24.18
CA VAL A 216 16.13 0.50 -25.03
C VAL A 216 15.74 0.49 -26.50
N ILE A 217 14.47 0.26 -26.82
CA ILE A 217 13.97 0.17 -28.19
C ILE A 217 13.63 1.55 -28.74
N ARG A 218 12.90 2.35 -27.96
CA ARG A 218 12.46 3.69 -28.38
C ARG A 218 13.63 4.62 -28.57
N ARG A 219 13.69 5.23 -29.76
CA ARG A 219 14.65 6.28 -30.10
C ARG A 219 13.94 7.62 -30.21
N GLN A 220 14.61 8.67 -29.80
CA GLN A 220 14.10 10.04 -29.88
C GLN A 220 15.23 11.04 -29.79
N SER A 221 15.30 11.96 -30.75
CA SER A 221 16.30 13.00 -30.83
C SER A 221 17.75 12.46 -30.92
N ARG A 222 18.71 13.35 -31.04
CA ARG A 222 20.12 13.02 -31.17
C ARG A 222 20.93 13.67 -30.05
N LEU A 223 21.91 12.97 -29.49
CA LEU A 223 22.82 13.53 -28.49
C LEU A 223 23.79 14.52 -29.12
N GLN A 224 24.25 14.22 -30.36
CA GLN A 224 25.02 15.13 -31.20
C GLN A 224 24.38 15.19 -32.60
N PRO A 225 24.52 16.32 -33.35
CA PRO A 225 23.87 16.47 -34.64
C PRO A 225 24.24 15.39 -35.68
N SER A 226 25.44 14.82 -35.59
CA SER A 226 25.97 13.78 -36.49
C SER A 226 25.49 12.37 -36.14
N ASP A 227 24.97 12.15 -34.91
CA ASP A 227 24.64 10.83 -34.42
C ASP A 227 23.27 10.35 -34.94
N PRO A 228 23.02 9.03 -34.99
CA PRO A 228 21.68 8.51 -35.13
C PRO A 228 20.83 8.90 -33.91
N GLU A 229 19.50 8.77 -34.02
CA GLU A 229 18.63 8.98 -32.88
C GLU A 229 19.01 8.07 -31.70
N ALA A 230 19.16 8.69 -30.52
CA ALA A 230 19.55 7.99 -29.30
C ALA A 230 18.39 7.13 -28.73
N LYS A 231 18.71 6.01 -28.13
CA LYS A 231 17.78 5.27 -27.30
C LYS A 231 17.39 6.14 -26.11
N ILE A 232 16.11 6.19 -25.75
CA ILE A 232 15.70 7.07 -24.65
C ILE A 232 16.33 6.69 -23.31
N LEU A 233 16.73 5.43 -23.11
CA LEU A 233 17.46 4.99 -21.92
C LEU A 233 18.88 5.54 -21.82
N ASP A 234 19.46 6.08 -22.92
CA ASP A 234 20.80 6.67 -22.92
C ASP A 234 20.79 8.12 -22.38
N TYR A 235 19.61 8.73 -22.24
CA TYR A 235 19.48 10.02 -21.56
C TYR A 235 19.54 9.86 -20.04
N GLN A 236 20.42 10.62 -19.40
CA GLN A 236 20.58 10.60 -17.93
C GLN A 236 19.26 10.89 -17.19
N THR A 237 18.41 11.76 -17.76
CA THR A 237 17.08 12.06 -17.19
C THR A 237 16.13 10.87 -17.22
N GLN A 238 16.24 9.96 -18.19
CA GLN A 238 15.47 8.72 -18.22
C GLN A 238 16.04 7.72 -17.22
N GLN A 239 17.35 7.61 -17.11
CA GLN A 239 18.05 6.80 -16.12
C GLN A 239 17.64 7.24 -14.70
N GLN A 240 17.65 8.54 -14.43
CA GLN A 240 17.23 9.11 -13.14
C GLN A 240 15.77 8.77 -12.76
N LYS A 241 14.89 8.60 -13.75
CA LYS A 241 13.50 8.17 -13.49
C LYS A 241 13.41 6.66 -13.21
N LEU A 242 14.09 5.84 -14.01
CA LEU A 242 13.85 4.40 -14.03
C LEU A 242 14.78 3.60 -13.10
N PHE A 243 16.06 3.98 -12.99
CA PHE A 243 17.02 3.19 -12.20
C PHE A 243 16.73 3.21 -10.70
N PRO A 244 16.26 4.31 -10.07
CA PRO A 244 15.80 4.26 -8.70
C PRO A 244 14.61 3.30 -8.48
N GLN A 245 13.72 3.15 -9.48
CA GLN A 245 12.61 2.20 -9.39
C GLN A 245 13.10 0.75 -9.46
N LEU A 246 14.06 0.48 -10.34
CA LEU A 246 14.72 -0.82 -10.40
C LEU A 246 15.47 -1.14 -9.10
N ALA A 247 16.24 -0.19 -8.57
CA ALA A 247 16.95 -0.34 -7.30
C ALA A 247 15.98 -0.58 -6.14
N MET A 248 14.86 0.12 -6.12
CA MET A 248 13.78 -0.05 -5.14
C MET A 248 13.13 -1.42 -5.24
N ALA A 249 12.88 -1.94 -6.45
CA ALA A 249 12.32 -3.28 -6.65
C ALA A 249 13.22 -4.38 -6.06
N TYR A 250 14.55 -4.25 -6.18
CA TYR A 250 15.50 -5.15 -5.54
C TYR A 250 15.58 -4.96 -4.02
N ALA A 251 15.63 -3.71 -3.53
CA ALA A 251 15.67 -3.41 -2.10
C ALA A 251 14.45 -3.99 -1.37
N PHE A 252 13.28 -3.86 -1.96
CA PHE A 252 12.04 -4.41 -1.41
C PHE A 252 11.98 -5.92 -1.51
N HIS A 253 12.57 -6.52 -2.54
CA HIS A 253 12.67 -7.99 -2.64
C HIS A 253 13.45 -8.57 -1.47
N PHE A 254 14.68 -8.11 -1.24
CA PHE A 254 15.50 -8.61 -0.15
C PHE A 254 14.89 -8.31 1.23
N GLN A 255 14.27 -7.14 1.38
CA GLN A 255 13.57 -6.82 2.62
C GLN A 255 12.36 -7.73 2.86
N ALA A 256 11.58 -8.04 1.81
CA ALA A 256 10.41 -8.89 1.94
C ALA A 256 10.79 -10.36 2.22
N VAL A 257 11.92 -10.84 1.66
CA VAL A 257 12.49 -12.16 1.99
C VAL A 257 12.91 -12.19 3.46
N SER A 258 13.67 -11.20 3.92
CA SER A 258 14.08 -11.09 5.34
C SER A 258 12.88 -11.04 6.30
N LEU A 259 11.80 -10.32 5.91
CA LEU A 259 10.56 -10.30 6.71
C LEU A 259 9.86 -11.67 6.73
N LEU A 260 9.87 -12.40 5.61
CA LEU A 260 9.30 -13.75 5.54
C LEU A 260 10.06 -14.72 6.44
N GLU A 261 11.38 -14.67 6.45
CA GLU A 261 12.24 -15.49 7.33
C GLU A 261 11.97 -15.18 8.81
N PHE A 262 11.91 -13.90 9.16
CA PHE A 262 11.53 -13.47 10.52
C PHE A 262 10.11 -13.94 10.90
N PHE A 263 9.15 -13.87 9.95
CA PHE A 263 7.81 -14.41 10.13
C PHE A 263 7.83 -15.91 10.40
N GLN A 264 8.56 -16.69 9.59
CA GLN A 264 8.62 -18.15 9.74
C GLN A 264 9.20 -18.56 11.08
N GLY A 265 10.29 -17.91 11.53
CA GLY A 265 10.86 -18.11 12.85
C GLY A 265 9.89 -17.76 13.98
N SER A 266 9.22 -16.61 13.88
CA SER A 266 8.23 -16.15 14.85
C SER A 266 6.99 -17.05 14.87
N TYR A 267 6.53 -17.52 13.70
CA TYR A 267 5.37 -18.40 13.59
C TYR A 267 5.58 -19.72 14.31
N ASN A 268 6.76 -20.33 14.17
CA ASN A 268 7.10 -21.55 14.89
C ASN A 268 7.09 -21.35 16.42
N ALA A 269 7.61 -20.24 16.92
CA ALA A 269 7.53 -19.89 18.35
C ALA A 269 6.08 -19.72 18.82
N ILE A 270 5.24 -19.02 18.05
CA ILE A 270 3.81 -18.83 18.34
C ILE A 270 3.06 -20.16 18.40
N LEU A 271 3.38 -21.13 17.52
CA LEU A 271 2.79 -22.47 17.55
C LEU A 271 3.06 -23.21 18.87
N HIS A 272 4.18 -22.89 19.52
CA HIS A 272 4.56 -23.44 20.83
C HIS A 272 4.17 -22.55 22.02
N GLY A 273 3.34 -21.51 21.79
CA GLY A 273 2.81 -20.61 22.82
C GLY A 273 3.70 -19.44 23.20
N ASP A 274 4.81 -19.20 22.48
CA ASP A 274 5.66 -18.01 22.67
C ASP A 274 5.24 -16.87 21.72
N PHE A 275 4.63 -15.84 22.27
CA PHE A 275 4.15 -14.66 21.57
C PHE A 275 5.11 -13.45 21.70
N SER A 276 6.31 -13.65 22.22
CA SER A 276 7.25 -12.56 22.55
C SER A 276 7.65 -11.71 21.34
N LEU A 277 7.80 -12.32 20.16
CA LEU A 277 8.17 -11.66 18.91
C LEU A 277 6.98 -11.05 18.14
N LEU A 278 5.74 -11.38 18.50
CA LEU A 278 4.56 -10.93 17.76
C LEU A 278 4.41 -9.40 17.70
N PRO A 279 4.70 -8.61 18.76
CA PRO A 279 4.63 -7.15 18.67
C PRO A 279 5.62 -6.55 17.66
N GLU A 280 6.85 -7.06 17.56
CA GLU A 280 7.85 -6.63 16.59
C GLU A 280 7.44 -7.00 15.18
N LEU A 281 7.03 -8.25 14.97
CA LEU A 281 6.55 -8.75 13.68
C LEU A 281 5.33 -7.96 13.18
N HIS A 282 4.37 -7.65 14.08
CA HIS A 282 3.21 -6.82 13.74
C HIS A 282 3.63 -5.41 13.31
N ALA A 283 4.54 -4.78 14.04
CA ALA A 283 5.02 -3.43 13.73
C ALA A 283 5.76 -3.41 12.38
N LEU A 284 6.69 -4.34 12.15
CA LEU A 284 7.43 -4.44 10.90
C LEU A 284 6.52 -4.71 9.70
N SER A 285 5.62 -5.71 9.80
CA SER A 285 4.68 -6.02 8.72
C SER A 285 3.76 -4.84 8.39
N ALA A 286 3.34 -4.06 9.38
CA ALA A 286 2.50 -2.89 9.19
C ALA A 286 3.26 -1.74 8.48
N GLY A 287 4.38 -1.30 9.03
CA GLY A 287 5.13 -0.17 8.47
C GLY A 287 5.75 -0.48 7.11
N LEU A 288 6.27 -1.70 6.92
CA LEU A 288 6.84 -2.11 5.64
C LEU A 288 5.77 -2.26 4.56
N LYS A 289 4.58 -2.79 4.90
CA LYS A 289 3.45 -2.80 3.96
C LYS A 289 3.11 -1.37 3.49
N ALA A 290 3.02 -0.43 4.42
CA ALA A 290 2.72 0.96 4.08
C ALA A 290 3.81 1.57 3.17
N MET A 291 5.10 1.42 3.51
CA MET A 291 6.22 1.96 2.74
C MET A 291 6.28 1.34 1.34
N VAL A 292 6.20 0.01 1.24
CA VAL A 292 6.34 -0.70 -0.03
C VAL A 292 5.17 -0.39 -0.96
N SER A 293 3.93 -0.40 -0.47
CA SER A 293 2.76 -0.13 -1.31
C SER A 293 2.73 1.31 -1.83
N ASP A 294 3.02 2.32 -0.98
CA ASP A 294 3.14 3.72 -1.40
C ASP A 294 4.22 3.89 -2.49
N SER A 295 5.39 3.32 -2.23
CA SER A 295 6.54 3.45 -3.13
C SER A 295 6.34 2.70 -4.44
N CYS A 296 5.76 1.49 -4.42
CA CYS A 296 5.43 0.72 -5.62
C CYS A 296 4.39 1.43 -6.49
N THR A 297 3.39 2.07 -5.88
CA THR A 297 2.39 2.86 -6.59
C THR A 297 3.02 4.04 -7.33
N GLN A 298 3.87 4.80 -6.64
CA GLN A 298 4.58 5.93 -7.24
C GLN A 298 5.55 5.46 -8.32
N GLY A 299 6.29 4.37 -8.07
CA GLY A 299 7.26 3.81 -9.00
C GLY A 299 6.61 3.26 -10.28
N ALA A 300 5.49 2.56 -10.18
CA ALA A 300 4.75 2.06 -11.34
C ALA A 300 4.23 3.22 -12.20
N GLU A 301 3.72 4.29 -11.60
CA GLU A 301 3.29 5.50 -12.32
C GLU A 301 4.48 6.22 -12.99
N LEU A 302 5.63 6.28 -12.35
CA LEU A 302 6.85 6.82 -12.97
C LEU A 302 7.29 5.98 -14.18
N CYS A 303 7.25 4.65 -14.08
CA CYS A 303 7.52 3.74 -15.19
C CYS A 303 6.55 3.97 -16.36
N ARG A 304 5.25 4.09 -16.07
CA ARG A 304 4.22 4.38 -17.08
C ARG A 304 4.50 5.70 -17.80
N ARG A 305 4.78 6.75 -17.07
CA ARG A 305 5.08 8.09 -17.63
C ARG A 305 6.38 8.10 -18.44
N ALA A 306 7.37 7.31 -18.05
CA ALA A 306 8.63 7.17 -18.75
C ALA A 306 8.49 6.56 -20.16
N CYS A 307 7.38 5.85 -20.44
CA CYS A 307 7.04 5.31 -21.76
C CYS A 307 6.25 6.29 -22.65
N GLY A 308 6.04 7.53 -22.22
CA GLY A 308 5.32 8.55 -22.98
C GLY A 308 3.89 8.15 -23.33
N GLY A 309 3.41 8.50 -24.54
CA GLY A 309 2.06 8.21 -24.99
C GLY A 309 1.71 6.71 -25.02
N HIS A 310 2.67 5.86 -25.36
CA HIS A 310 2.45 4.40 -25.36
C HIS A 310 2.22 3.85 -23.94
N GLY A 311 2.83 4.46 -22.90
CA GLY A 311 2.55 4.11 -21.50
C GLY A 311 1.12 4.43 -21.04
N PHE A 312 0.38 5.25 -21.78
CA PHE A 312 -1.03 5.56 -21.49
C PHE A 312 -2.00 4.56 -22.14
N SER A 313 -1.55 3.83 -23.16
CA SER A 313 -2.34 2.77 -23.79
C SER A 313 -2.47 1.55 -22.88
N LYS A 314 -3.68 0.98 -22.75
CA LYS A 314 -3.88 -0.30 -22.04
C LYS A 314 -3.08 -1.46 -22.66
N LEU A 315 -2.73 -1.39 -23.96
CA LEU A 315 -1.88 -2.38 -24.64
C LEU A 315 -0.45 -2.44 -24.07
N SER A 316 -0.01 -1.38 -23.38
CA SER A 316 1.28 -1.38 -22.68
C SER A 316 1.29 -2.25 -21.40
N GLY A 317 0.13 -2.63 -20.87
CA GLY A 317 -0.01 -3.26 -19.56
C GLY A 317 0.16 -2.30 -18.37
N LEU A 318 0.89 -1.19 -18.55
CA LEU A 318 1.24 -0.26 -17.47
C LEU A 318 0.04 0.40 -16.77
N PRO A 319 -1.02 0.88 -17.48
CA PRO A 319 -2.19 1.44 -16.80
C PRO A 319 -2.86 0.46 -15.84
N SER A 320 -2.97 -0.81 -16.21
CA SER A 320 -3.54 -1.85 -15.33
C SER A 320 -2.65 -2.08 -14.11
N LEU A 321 -1.32 -2.19 -14.28
CA LEU A 321 -0.38 -2.33 -13.16
C LEU A 321 -0.49 -1.17 -12.17
N VAL A 322 -0.61 0.08 -12.66
CA VAL A 322 -0.76 1.27 -11.81
C VAL A 322 -2.05 1.25 -11.03
N THR A 323 -3.18 0.92 -11.68
CA THR A 323 -4.48 0.89 -11.00
C THR A 323 -4.56 -0.24 -9.97
N ASP A 324 -3.99 -1.40 -10.27
CA ASP A 324 -4.00 -2.56 -9.38
C ASP A 324 -3.10 -2.35 -8.16
N VAL A 325 -1.88 -1.81 -8.34
CA VAL A 325 -0.97 -1.57 -7.21
C VAL A 325 -1.50 -0.46 -6.29
N THR A 326 -2.21 0.54 -6.83
CA THR A 326 -2.77 1.65 -6.03
C THR A 326 -3.75 1.16 -4.97
N ALA A 327 -4.52 0.13 -5.25
CA ALA A 327 -5.44 -0.46 -4.28
C ALA A 327 -4.72 -0.95 -3.01
N SER A 328 -3.47 -1.41 -3.15
CA SER A 328 -2.66 -1.91 -2.03
C SER A 328 -2.34 -0.86 -0.96
N CYS A 329 -2.45 0.43 -1.27
CA CYS A 329 -2.27 1.49 -0.27
C CYS A 329 -3.42 1.55 0.75
N THR A 330 -4.55 0.92 0.46
CA THR A 330 -5.78 1.02 1.24
C THR A 330 -6.15 -0.31 1.90
N TYR A 331 -6.17 -1.42 1.14
CA TYR A 331 -6.55 -2.71 1.71
C TYR A 331 -5.45 -3.30 2.60
N GLU A 332 -5.80 -4.26 3.47
CA GLU A 332 -4.96 -4.83 4.54
C GLU A 332 -4.43 -3.77 5.51
N GLY A 333 -5.14 -2.65 5.61
CA GLY A 333 -4.86 -1.49 6.43
C GLY A 333 -4.42 -0.28 5.61
N GLU A 334 -5.11 0.85 5.80
CA GLU A 334 -4.72 2.12 5.21
C GLU A 334 -3.32 2.53 5.70
N ASN A 335 -2.48 3.03 4.81
CA ASN A 335 -1.05 3.19 5.06
C ASN A 335 -0.71 4.13 6.23
N MET A 336 -1.45 5.22 6.42
CA MET A 336 -1.20 6.11 7.57
C MET A 336 -1.50 5.40 8.89
N VAL A 337 -2.59 4.65 8.97
CA VAL A 337 -2.94 3.83 10.15
C VAL A 337 -1.82 2.82 10.45
N LEU A 338 -1.24 2.21 9.41
CA LEU A 338 -0.16 1.22 9.58
C LEU A 338 1.15 1.86 10.04
N TYR A 339 1.52 3.03 9.53
CA TYR A 339 2.65 3.79 10.06
C TYR A 339 2.47 4.13 11.55
N LEU A 340 1.25 4.46 11.97
CA LEU A 340 0.96 4.74 13.38
C LEU A 340 1.02 3.48 14.27
N GLN A 341 0.70 2.28 13.74
CA GLN A 341 0.92 1.02 14.45
C GLN A 341 2.41 0.77 14.69
N MET A 342 3.24 0.95 13.65
CA MET A 342 4.70 0.87 13.80
C MET A 342 5.21 1.93 14.78
N ALA A 343 4.78 3.18 14.64
CA ALA A 343 5.21 4.27 15.51
C ALA A 343 4.91 4.01 17.00
N ARG A 344 3.77 3.38 17.30
CA ARG A 344 3.44 2.97 18.68
C ARG A 344 4.48 2.01 19.24
N PHE A 345 4.91 1.04 18.46
CA PHE A 345 5.98 0.12 18.84
C PHE A 345 7.31 0.86 19.04
N LEU A 346 7.69 1.75 18.14
CA LEU A 346 8.94 2.52 18.21
C LEU A 346 8.99 3.44 19.43
N VAL A 347 7.95 4.22 19.67
CA VAL A 347 7.85 5.14 20.81
C VAL A 347 7.88 4.38 22.14
N ASN A 348 7.14 3.26 22.23
CA ASN A 348 7.12 2.44 23.45
C ASN A 348 8.52 1.87 23.77
N ASN A 349 9.23 1.35 22.77
CA ASN A 349 10.60 0.83 22.97
C ASN A 349 11.59 1.94 23.34
N TYR A 350 11.48 3.12 22.70
CA TYR A 350 12.30 4.28 23.07
C TYR A 350 12.06 4.71 24.51
N LEU A 351 10.81 4.84 24.95
CA LEU A 351 10.47 5.24 26.31
C LEU A 351 10.89 4.18 27.34
N GLN A 352 10.86 2.91 26.99
CA GLN A 352 11.35 1.82 27.83
C GLN A 352 12.89 1.88 27.98
N ALA A 353 13.62 2.10 26.89
CA ALA A 353 15.06 2.27 26.92
C ALA A 353 15.52 3.43 27.84
N GLN A 354 14.74 4.51 27.91
CA GLN A 354 15.03 5.67 28.78
C GLN A 354 14.80 5.42 30.28
N LYS A 355 13.96 4.45 30.65
CA LYS A 355 13.61 4.18 32.06
C LYS A 355 14.67 3.40 32.84
N SER A 356 15.58 2.71 32.16
CA SER A 356 16.54 1.79 32.78
C SER A 356 17.98 1.97 32.28
N PRO A 357 18.56 3.18 32.32
CA PRO A 357 19.97 3.33 31.95
C PRO A 357 20.86 2.60 32.96
N GLY A 358 21.50 1.50 32.54
CA GLY A 358 22.50 0.79 33.33
C GLY A 358 22.02 -0.36 34.24
N SER A 359 20.76 -0.77 34.16
CA SER A 359 20.24 -1.93 34.91
C SER A 359 20.66 -3.25 34.27
N THR A 360 21.26 -4.15 35.02
CA THR A 360 21.65 -5.51 34.59
C THR A 360 20.46 -6.44 34.32
N SER A 361 19.21 -6.01 34.60
CA SER A 361 17.96 -6.70 34.28
C SER A 361 17.27 -6.14 33.04
N GLN A 362 18.00 -5.48 32.12
CA GLN A 362 17.43 -4.99 30.86
C GLN A 362 16.88 -6.16 30.04
N ARG A 363 15.58 -6.18 29.82
CA ARG A 363 15.05 -6.85 28.64
C ARG A 363 15.77 -6.23 27.44
N SER A 364 16.52 -7.03 26.70
CA SER A 364 17.16 -6.57 25.47
C SER A 364 16.07 -6.00 24.55
N LEU A 365 16.34 -4.82 23.97
CA LEU A 365 15.44 -4.26 22.97
C LEU A 365 15.26 -5.25 21.79
N PRO A 366 14.09 -5.28 21.16
CA PRO A 366 13.90 -6.02 19.91
C PRO A 366 14.98 -5.68 18.89
N GLN A 367 15.36 -6.65 18.06
CA GLN A 367 16.51 -6.52 17.15
C GLN A 367 16.36 -5.38 16.15
N SER A 368 15.14 -5.14 15.66
CA SER A 368 14.86 -4.06 14.69
C SER A 368 15.09 -2.66 15.27
N VAL A 369 15.02 -2.49 16.57
CA VAL A 369 15.17 -1.21 17.28
C VAL A 369 16.40 -1.15 18.19
N ALA A 370 17.32 -2.11 18.11
CA ALA A 370 18.53 -2.17 18.94
C ALA A 370 19.40 -0.91 18.83
N TYR A 371 19.36 -0.21 17.68
CA TYR A 371 20.07 1.06 17.47
C TYR A 371 19.61 2.20 18.41
N LEU A 372 18.42 2.10 19.01
CA LEU A 372 17.95 3.10 19.98
C LEU A 372 18.76 3.09 21.31
N ALA A 373 19.43 1.98 21.63
CA ALA A 373 20.29 1.85 22.80
C ALA A 373 21.78 1.97 22.46
N ALA A 374 22.14 1.94 21.17
CA ALA A 374 23.53 2.04 20.73
C ALA A 374 23.96 3.50 20.53
N PRO A 375 25.26 3.82 20.66
CA PRO A 375 25.79 5.10 20.22
C PRO A 375 25.58 5.26 18.71
N VAL A 376 24.81 6.26 18.29
CA VAL A 376 24.67 6.62 16.88
C VAL A 376 25.66 7.73 16.52
N LEU A 377 26.16 7.71 15.28
CA LEU A 377 27.03 8.78 14.78
C LEU A 377 26.28 10.12 14.84
N ALA A 378 26.89 11.11 15.48
CA ALA A 378 26.28 12.43 15.58
C ALA A 378 26.44 13.26 14.29
N ARG A 379 27.44 12.94 13.46
CA ARG A 379 27.74 13.62 12.19
C ARG A 379 28.26 12.62 11.17
N CYS A 380 27.99 12.88 9.92
CA CYS A 380 28.50 12.10 8.79
C CYS A 380 30.02 12.26 8.66
N PRO A 381 30.81 11.17 8.66
CA PRO A 381 32.25 11.23 8.55
C PRO A 381 32.76 11.32 7.10
N ALA A 382 31.88 11.34 6.09
CA ALA A 382 32.26 11.36 4.67
C ALA A 382 33.06 12.63 4.32
N GLN A 383 34.17 12.45 3.59
CA GLN A 383 35.04 13.55 3.11
C GLN A 383 35.07 13.64 1.58
N LYS A 384 34.61 12.61 0.87
CA LYS A 384 34.55 12.54 -0.59
C LYS A 384 33.33 11.74 -1.05
N ALA A 385 32.92 11.91 -2.30
CA ALA A 385 31.74 11.24 -2.88
C ALA A 385 31.80 9.71 -2.73
N ALA A 386 32.99 9.09 -2.94
CA ALA A 386 33.14 7.63 -2.81
C ALA A 386 32.89 7.09 -1.39
N ASP A 387 32.97 7.92 -0.35
CA ASP A 387 32.68 7.49 1.02
C ASP A 387 31.18 7.16 1.19
N PHE A 388 30.31 7.79 0.40
CA PHE A 388 28.88 7.54 0.39
C PHE A 388 28.49 6.18 -0.22
N LEU A 389 29.43 5.44 -0.80
CA LEU A 389 29.21 4.09 -1.31
C LEU A 389 29.57 2.99 -0.29
N ARG A 390 29.86 3.36 0.97
CA ARG A 390 30.15 2.41 2.03
C ARG A 390 28.88 2.03 2.79
N PRO A 391 28.55 0.73 2.89
CA PRO A 391 27.33 0.24 3.55
C PRO A 391 27.18 0.70 4.99
N GLU A 392 28.30 0.75 5.73
CA GLU A 392 28.31 1.16 7.14
C GLU A 392 27.86 2.60 7.31
N LEU A 393 28.26 3.48 6.36
CA LEU A 393 27.95 4.90 6.43
C LEU A 393 26.45 5.13 6.23
N TYR A 394 25.86 4.57 5.18
CA TYR A 394 24.47 4.84 4.89
C TYR A 394 23.50 4.10 5.82
N THR A 395 23.90 2.94 6.37
CA THR A 395 23.14 2.27 7.42
C THR A 395 23.17 3.10 8.71
N ALA A 396 24.33 3.64 9.07
CA ALA A 396 24.45 4.54 10.22
C ALA A 396 23.68 5.85 10.04
N ALA A 397 23.64 6.40 8.81
CA ALA A 397 22.88 7.60 8.50
C ALA A 397 21.37 7.41 8.76
N TRP A 398 20.79 6.31 8.28
CA TRP A 398 19.38 6.01 8.52
C TRP A 398 19.10 5.64 9.99
N ALA A 399 20.02 4.95 10.68
CA ALA A 399 19.91 4.68 12.11
C ALA A 399 19.87 6.00 12.92
N HIS A 400 20.76 6.95 12.61
CA HIS A 400 20.77 8.29 13.21
C HIS A 400 19.45 9.02 13.01
N THR A 401 19.00 9.14 11.76
CA THR A 401 17.79 9.88 11.42
C THR A 401 16.55 9.25 12.04
N ALA A 402 16.42 7.92 12.00
CA ALA A 402 15.31 7.22 12.65
C ALA A 402 15.33 7.42 14.17
N ALA A 403 16.48 7.27 14.83
CA ALA A 403 16.61 7.48 16.28
C ALA A 403 16.21 8.91 16.69
N ARG A 404 16.67 9.94 15.95
CA ARG A 404 16.32 11.33 16.20
C ARG A 404 14.81 11.57 16.05
N LEU A 405 14.21 11.15 14.94
CA LEU A 405 12.77 11.37 14.68
C LEU A 405 11.88 10.63 15.70
N ILE A 406 12.26 9.43 16.13
CA ILE A 406 11.56 8.70 17.19
C ILE A 406 11.67 9.47 18.52
N LYS A 407 12.87 9.93 18.89
CA LYS A 407 13.10 10.75 20.07
C LYS A 407 12.26 12.02 20.05
N ASP A 408 12.29 12.77 18.94
CA ASP A 408 11.58 14.04 18.81
C ASP A 408 10.06 13.85 18.93
N SER A 409 9.51 12.83 18.27
CA SER A 409 8.09 12.48 18.36
C SER A 409 7.68 12.06 19.77
N ALA A 410 8.51 11.23 20.44
CA ALA A 410 8.27 10.80 21.82
C ALA A 410 8.34 11.97 22.81
N HIS A 411 9.32 12.87 22.66
CA HIS A 411 9.45 14.07 23.50
C HIS A 411 8.26 15.02 23.32
N ARG A 412 7.79 15.24 22.08
CA ARG A 412 6.59 16.05 21.82
C ARG A 412 5.36 15.45 22.50
N LEU A 413 5.17 14.14 22.41
CA LEU A 413 4.10 13.42 23.09
C LEU A 413 4.18 13.62 24.62
N GLN A 414 5.36 13.43 25.21
CA GLN A 414 5.56 13.64 26.65
C GLN A 414 5.31 15.10 27.09
N THR A 415 5.71 16.08 26.26
CA THR A 415 5.47 17.49 26.53
C THR A 415 3.98 17.81 26.61
N LEU A 416 3.20 17.34 25.63
CA LEU A 416 1.74 17.49 25.62
C LEU A 416 1.09 16.82 26.84
N ARG A 417 1.57 15.62 27.20
CA ARG A 417 1.08 14.92 28.40
C ARG A 417 1.37 15.70 29.69
N ARG A 418 2.56 16.32 29.80
CA ARG A 418 2.93 17.15 30.96
C ARG A 418 2.16 18.47 31.02
N SER A 419 1.71 19.01 29.86
CA SER A 419 0.87 20.20 29.82
C SER A 419 -0.62 19.92 30.10
N GLY A 420 -1.00 18.68 30.42
CA GLY A 420 -2.35 18.31 30.85
C GLY A 420 -3.23 17.67 29.79
N ALA A 421 -2.76 17.54 28.55
CA ALA A 421 -3.51 16.82 27.51
C ALA A 421 -3.73 15.35 27.93
N ASP A 422 -4.87 14.75 27.62
CA ASP A 422 -5.05 13.33 27.82
C ASP A 422 -4.21 12.50 26.82
N TRP A 423 -4.18 11.16 27.00
CA TRP A 423 -3.36 10.32 26.12
C TRP A 423 -3.82 10.37 24.67
N GLN A 424 -5.11 10.35 24.42
CA GLN A 424 -5.67 10.29 23.06
C GLN A 424 -5.44 11.61 22.32
N GLU A 425 -5.65 12.73 23.00
CA GLU A 425 -5.39 14.06 22.48
C GLU A 425 -3.89 14.24 22.17
N ALA A 426 -3.00 13.94 23.13
CA ALA A 426 -1.55 14.05 22.94
C ALA A 426 -1.05 13.15 21.80
N TRP A 427 -1.56 11.93 21.71
CA TRP A 427 -1.24 11.00 20.61
C TRP A 427 -1.71 11.57 19.27
N ASN A 428 -2.96 12.02 19.17
CA ASN A 428 -3.52 12.56 17.93
C ASN A 428 -2.72 13.79 17.44
N CYS A 429 -2.33 14.68 18.34
CA CYS A 429 -1.54 15.88 18.03
C CYS A 429 -0.09 15.58 17.63
N THR A 430 0.37 14.33 17.72
CA THR A 430 1.73 13.90 17.36
C THR A 430 1.79 12.93 16.19
N THR A 431 0.65 12.54 15.62
CA THR A 431 0.54 11.51 14.57
C THR A 431 1.41 11.79 13.34
N VAL A 432 1.56 13.03 12.91
CA VAL A 432 2.40 13.42 11.77
C VAL A 432 3.88 13.11 12.04
N LEU A 433 4.39 13.47 13.22
CA LEU A 433 5.76 13.17 13.64
C LEU A 433 5.97 11.66 13.83
N HIS A 434 4.97 10.96 14.37
CA HIS A 434 5.00 9.51 14.51
C HIS A 434 5.09 8.81 13.16
N ALA A 435 4.32 9.24 12.16
CA ALA A 435 4.38 8.68 10.82
C ALA A 435 5.74 8.93 10.14
N GLN A 436 6.32 10.12 10.33
CA GLN A 436 7.65 10.46 9.82
C GLN A 436 8.74 9.57 10.45
N ALA A 437 8.69 9.36 11.76
CA ALA A 437 9.59 8.47 12.48
C ALA A 437 9.47 7.02 12.00
N ALA A 438 8.25 6.52 11.78
CA ALA A 438 8.01 5.19 11.25
C ALA A 438 8.57 5.02 9.82
N LYS A 439 8.41 6.02 8.94
CA LYS A 439 9.01 6.01 7.59
C LYS A 439 10.54 5.93 7.64
N ALA A 440 11.18 6.72 8.48
CA ALA A 440 12.64 6.68 8.65
C ALA A 440 13.13 5.31 9.15
N HIS A 441 12.39 4.70 10.07
CA HIS A 441 12.69 3.35 10.53
C HIS A 441 12.53 2.31 9.41
N CYS A 442 11.50 2.41 8.56
CA CYS A 442 11.36 1.55 7.40
C CYS A 442 12.56 1.65 6.45
N TYR A 443 13.05 2.86 6.15
CA TYR A 443 14.27 3.03 5.35
C TYR A 443 15.49 2.35 5.99
N TYR A 444 15.67 2.51 7.31
CA TYR A 444 16.74 1.81 8.04
C TYR A 444 16.65 0.29 7.85
N ILE A 445 15.47 -0.30 8.05
CA ILE A 445 15.27 -1.74 7.91
C ILE A 445 15.54 -2.22 6.47
N ILE A 446 15.02 -1.52 5.46
CA ILE A 446 15.20 -1.88 4.06
C ILE A 446 16.67 -1.83 3.65
N VAL A 447 17.37 -0.75 4.01
CA VAL A 447 18.80 -0.60 3.72
C VAL A 447 19.62 -1.70 4.41
N LYS A 448 19.33 -2.00 5.69
CA LYS A 448 19.98 -3.06 6.44
C LYS A 448 19.76 -4.43 5.80
N SER A 449 18.53 -4.76 5.40
CA SER A 449 18.20 -6.04 4.76
C SER A 449 18.91 -6.19 3.40
N PHE A 450 18.96 -5.12 2.60
CA PHE A 450 19.66 -5.17 1.31
C PHE A 450 21.18 -5.33 1.50
N THR A 451 21.77 -4.61 2.46
CA THR A 451 23.20 -4.73 2.79
C THR A 451 23.54 -6.16 3.23
N HIS A 452 22.73 -6.74 4.09
CA HIS A 452 22.91 -8.11 4.56
C HIS A 452 22.84 -9.13 3.43
N ALA A 453 21.87 -9.00 2.52
CA ALA A 453 21.76 -9.87 1.36
C ALA A 453 22.99 -9.81 0.43
N LEU A 454 23.71 -8.66 0.38
CA LEU A 454 24.96 -8.56 -0.39
C LEU A 454 26.11 -9.34 0.27
N GLU A 455 26.12 -9.45 1.59
CA GLU A 455 27.13 -10.23 2.33
C GLU A 455 27.02 -11.72 2.01
N GLU A 456 25.79 -12.23 1.81
CA GLU A 456 25.54 -13.64 1.47
C GLU A 456 25.99 -14.01 0.03
N LEU A 457 26.30 -13.03 -0.82
CA LEU A 457 26.72 -13.21 -2.22
C LEU A 457 28.24 -13.17 -2.42
N GLU A 458 29.06 -13.41 -1.38
CA GLU A 458 30.52 -13.34 -1.47
C GLU A 458 31.12 -14.25 -2.55
N ASN A 459 30.48 -15.38 -2.88
CA ASN A 459 30.93 -16.32 -3.87
C ASN A 459 30.53 -15.96 -5.32
N GLU A 460 29.76 -14.87 -5.52
CA GLU A 460 29.25 -14.40 -6.81
C GLU A 460 29.64 -12.95 -7.08
N PRO A 461 30.93 -12.62 -7.24
CA PRO A 461 31.44 -11.24 -7.20
C PRO A 461 30.85 -10.32 -8.27
N ALA A 462 30.54 -10.84 -9.47
CA ALA A 462 29.95 -10.06 -10.56
C ALA A 462 28.49 -9.67 -10.24
N ILE A 463 27.70 -10.59 -9.70
CA ILE A 463 26.33 -10.37 -9.27
C ILE A 463 26.32 -9.43 -8.06
N GLN A 464 27.16 -9.71 -7.06
CA GLN A 464 27.32 -8.87 -5.89
C GLN A 464 27.63 -7.42 -6.27
N GLN A 465 28.56 -7.19 -7.21
CA GLN A 465 28.91 -5.83 -7.66
C GLN A 465 27.74 -5.15 -8.37
N ALA A 466 26.99 -5.84 -9.22
CA ALA A 466 25.83 -5.27 -9.91
C ALA A 466 24.74 -4.90 -8.91
N LEU A 467 24.42 -5.77 -7.94
CA LEU A 467 23.44 -5.52 -6.89
C LEU A 467 23.92 -4.46 -5.89
N LYS A 468 25.23 -4.39 -5.61
CA LYS A 468 25.82 -3.33 -4.78
C LYS A 468 25.56 -1.94 -5.38
N ARG A 469 25.68 -1.77 -6.70
CA ARG A 469 25.36 -0.50 -7.37
C ARG A 469 23.87 -0.12 -7.19
N LEU A 470 22.97 -1.09 -7.21
CA LEU A 470 21.55 -0.86 -6.93
C LEU A 470 21.29 -0.51 -5.45
N CYS A 471 21.97 -1.17 -4.52
CA CYS A 471 21.90 -0.86 -3.09
C CYS A 471 22.37 0.57 -2.82
N ASP A 472 23.50 0.95 -3.41
CA ASP A 472 24.04 2.32 -3.32
C ASP A 472 23.06 3.34 -3.91
N LEU A 473 22.53 3.07 -5.11
CA LEU A 473 21.58 3.96 -5.75
C LEU A 473 20.29 4.13 -4.94
N TYR A 474 19.71 3.03 -4.44
CA TYR A 474 18.52 3.08 -3.58
C TYR A 474 18.76 3.94 -2.35
N THR A 475 19.88 3.71 -1.68
CA THR A 475 20.19 4.41 -0.43
C THR A 475 20.46 5.88 -0.67
N LEU A 476 21.28 6.23 -1.67
CA LEU A 476 21.56 7.62 -2.03
C LEU A 476 20.29 8.34 -2.50
N HIS A 477 19.44 7.67 -3.29
CA HIS A 477 18.16 8.23 -3.69
C HIS A 477 17.27 8.54 -2.48
N SER A 478 17.19 7.60 -1.53
CA SER A 478 16.38 7.77 -0.32
C SER A 478 16.92 8.90 0.58
N ILE A 479 18.23 9.02 0.76
CA ILE A 479 18.87 10.11 1.53
C ILE A 479 18.61 11.46 0.85
N LEU A 480 18.83 11.56 -0.45
CA LEU A 480 18.64 12.80 -1.21
C LEU A 480 17.19 13.26 -1.27
N THR A 481 16.25 12.32 -1.34
CA THR A 481 14.82 12.61 -1.31
C THR A 481 14.37 13.13 0.06
N ASN A 482 15.00 12.67 1.14
CA ASN A 482 14.74 13.07 2.53
C ASN A 482 15.85 13.96 3.09
N ALA A 483 16.60 14.68 2.25
CA ALA A 483 17.78 15.45 2.67
C ALA A 483 17.48 16.46 3.81
N GLY A 484 16.28 17.01 3.86
CA GLY A 484 15.85 17.89 4.95
C GLY A 484 16.00 17.29 6.34
N ASP A 485 15.70 16.00 6.50
CA ASP A 485 15.82 15.31 7.79
C ASP A 485 17.29 15.10 8.22
N PHE A 486 18.21 14.94 7.26
CA PHE A 486 19.64 14.77 7.52
C PHE A 486 20.38 16.11 7.74
N LEU A 487 19.88 17.18 7.12
CA LEU A 487 20.43 18.54 7.26
C LEU A 487 19.93 19.25 8.51
N HIS A 488 18.76 18.89 9.01
CA HIS A 488 18.06 19.59 10.11
C HIS A 488 18.90 19.70 11.39
N ASP A 489 19.58 18.63 11.80
CA ASP A 489 20.43 18.61 12.99
C ASP A 489 21.93 18.65 12.66
N GLY A 490 22.26 18.85 11.38
CA GLY A 490 23.63 18.92 10.87
C GLY A 490 24.34 17.57 10.83
N PHE A 491 23.61 16.45 10.79
CA PHE A 491 24.22 15.15 10.48
C PHE A 491 24.93 15.18 9.12
N LEU A 492 24.27 15.71 8.09
CA LEU A 492 24.89 16.08 6.81
C LEU A 492 25.10 17.60 6.73
N SER A 493 26.24 18.03 6.21
CA SER A 493 26.45 19.38 5.71
C SER A 493 25.92 19.52 4.26
N GLY A 494 25.71 20.75 3.79
CA GLY A 494 25.36 21.01 2.38
C GLY A 494 26.41 20.45 1.41
N ALA A 495 27.70 20.59 1.71
CA ALA A 495 28.78 20.02 0.90
C ALA A 495 28.72 18.49 0.83
N GLN A 496 28.36 17.84 1.93
CA GLN A 496 28.19 16.38 1.96
C GLN A 496 26.94 15.93 1.15
N ALA A 497 25.87 16.71 1.16
CA ALA A 497 24.72 16.45 0.31
C ALA A 497 25.08 16.56 -1.20
N ASP A 498 25.94 17.49 -1.58
CA ASP A 498 26.47 17.59 -2.96
C ASP A 498 27.40 16.41 -3.31
N MET A 499 28.21 15.93 -2.37
CA MET A 499 29.02 14.71 -2.56
C MET A 499 28.13 13.47 -2.77
N ALA A 500 27.07 13.33 -1.98
CA ALA A 500 26.10 12.25 -2.13
C ALA A 500 25.38 12.31 -3.49
N ARG A 501 25.05 13.52 -3.96
CA ARG A 501 24.47 13.76 -5.30
C ARG A 501 25.44 13.39 -6.42
N THR A 502 26.71 13.73 -6.27
CA THR A 502 27.76 13.34 -7.22
C THR A 502 27.86 11.82 -7.31
N ALA A 503 27.99 11.13 -6.19
CA ALA A 503 28.01 9.66 -6.15
C ALA A 503 26.77 9.03 -6.80
N TYR A 504 25.59 9.58 -6.53
CA TYR A 504 24.32 9.16 -7.15
C TYR A 504 24.36 9.28 -8.70
N LEU A 505 24.82 10.42 -9.22
CA LEU A 505 24.88 10.64 -10.67
C LEU A 505 25.91 9.74 -11.35
N ASP A 506 27.04 9.47 -10.70
CA ASP A 506 28.10 8.60 -11.20
C ASP A 506 27.67 7.13 -11.30
N LEU A 507 26.71 6.69 -10.48
CA LEU A 507 26.14 5.33 -10.55
C LEU A 507 25.28 5.11 -11.81
N LEU A 508 24.61 6.14 -12.33
CA LEU A 508 23.65 5.99 -13.43
C LEU A 508 24.29 5.34 -14.69
N PRO A 509 25.43 5.84 -15.22
CA PRO A 509 26.06 5.20 -16.38
C PRO A 509 26.62 3.80 -16.08
N LEU A 510 26.95 3.49 -14.84
CA LEU A 510 27.42 2.16 -14.45
C LEU A 510 26.26 1.14 -14.46
N ILE A 511 25.10 1.52 -13.93
CA ILE A 511 23.88 0.69 -13.92
C ILE A 511 23.33 0.53 -15.35
N ARG A 512 23.46 1.56 -16.20
CA ARG A 512 22.99 1.51 -17.61
C ARG A 512 23.52 0.29 -18.35
N LYS A 513 24.74 -0.15 -18.07
CA LYS A 513 25.37 -1.31 -18.72
C LYS A 513 24.62 -2.62 -18.46
N ASP A 514 24.12 -2.78 -17.24
CA ASP A 514 23.51 -4.02 -16.77
C ASP A 514 21.98 -3.93 -16.67
N ALA A 515 21.38 -2.78 -17.01
CA ALA A 515 19.98 -2.47 -16.74
C ALA A 515 18.98 -3.51 -17.29
N ILE A 516 19.22 -4.05 -18.50
CA ILE A 516 18.35 -5.08 -19.10
C ILE A 516 18.54 -6.41 -18.40
N LEU A 517 19.77 -6.82 -18.12
CA LEU A 517 20.04 -8.08 -17.40
C LEU A 517 19.41 -8.07 -16.03
N LEU A 518 19.49 -6.93 -15.32
CA LEU A 518 18.87 -6.75 -14.02
C LEU A 518 17.32 -6.77 -14.07
N THR A 519 16.71 -6.37 -15.18
CA THR A 519 15.26 -6.52 -15.35
C THR A 519 14.87 -7.92 -15.80
N ASP A 520 15.64 -8.55 -16.65
CA ASP A 520 15.38 -9.91 -17.13
C ASP A 520 15.52 -10.96 -16.01
N ALA A 521 16.36 -10.67 -15.00
CA ALA A 521 16.50 -11.52 -13.81
C ALA A 521 15.22 -11.66 -12.97
N PHE A 522 14.20 -10.83 -13.18
CA PHE A 522 12.88 -11.04 -12.58
C PHE A 522 12.08 -12.17 -13.24
N ASP A 523 12.53 -12.68 -14.38
CA ASP A 523 12.03 -13.86 -15.10
C ASP A 523 10.51 -13.83 -15.40
N PHE A 524 9.98 -12.68 -15.77
CA PHE A 524 8.58 -12.58 -16.21
C PHE A 524 8.43 -12.96 -17.69
N THR A 525 7.57 -13.95 -17.97
CA THR A 525 7.18 -14.28 -19.35
C THR A 525 6.35 -13.17 -19.99
N ASP A 526 6.29 -13.11 -21.32
CA ASP A 526 5.48 -12.14 -22.06
C ASP A 526 3.98 -12.25 -21.68
N GLN A 527 3.48 -13.47 -21.43
CA GLN A 527 2.11 -13.69 -20.96
C GLN A 527 1.89 -13.08 -19.57
N CYS A 528 2.85 -13.23 -18.67
CA CYS A 528 2.77 -12.67 -17.32
C CYS A 528 2.84 -11.14 -17.32
N LEU A 529 3.63 -10.54 -18.22
CA LEU A 529 3.71 -9.09 -18.40
C LEU A 529 2.45 -8.51 -19.03
N ASN A 530 1.80 -9.25 -19.93
CA ASN A 530 0.64 -8.81 -20.70
C ASN A 530 0.83 -7.40 -21.29
N SER A 531 1.96 -7.19 -21.98
CA SER A 531 2.43 -5.89 -22.45
C SER A 531 3.01 -5.98 -23.85
N ALA A 532 2.52 -5.16 -24.75
CA ALA A 532 3.13 -5.01 -26.06
C ALA A 532 4.48 -4.28 -26.00
N LEU A 533 4.73 -3.45 -24.98
CA LEU A 533 6.00 -2.72 -24.82
C LEU A 533 7.10 -3.54 -24.17
N GLY A 534 6.72 -4.51 -23.33
CA GLY A 534 7.63 -5.28 -22.50
C GLY A 534 8.05 -6.63 -23.10
N CYS A 535 7.74 -6.91 -24.37
CA CYS A 535 8.04 -8.18 -25.01
C CYS A 535 9.55 -8.47 -24.99
N TYR A 536 9.90 -9.72 -24.71
CA TYR A 536 11.30 -10.16 -24.55
C TYR A 536 12.11 -10.04 -25.82
N ASP A 537 11.47 -10.27 -26.99
CA ASP A 537 12.09 -10.16 -28.31
C ASP A 537 12.35 -8.71 -28.77
N GLY A 538 11.83 -7.70 -28.06
CA GLY A 538 11.98 -6.29 -28.38
C GLY A 538 11.12 -5.77 -29.53
N ASN A 539 10.24 -6.58 -30.15
CA ASN A 539 9.38 -6.17 -31.27
C ASN A 539 8.11 -5.43 -30.79
N ALA A 540 8.32 -4.35 -30.01
CA ALA A 540 7.24 -3.62 -29.36
C ALA A 540 6.29 -2.93 -30.33
N TYR A 541 6.78 -2.38 -31.44
CA TYR A 541 5.93 -1.65 -32.41
C TYR A 541 5.07 -2.59 -33.23
N GLU A 542 5.62 -3.70 -33.68
CA GLU A 542 4.92 -4.77 -34.39
C GLU A 542 3.81 -5.34 -33.50
N ARG A 543 4.12 -5.61 -32.23
CA ARG A 543 3.17 -6.15 -31.25
C ARG A 543 2.06 -5.15 -30.92
N LEU A 544 2.38 -3.86 -30.77
CA LEU A 544 1.40 -2.79 -30.57
C LEU A 544 0.43 -2.72 -31.76
N PHE A 545 0.97 -2.75 -32.99
CA PHE A 545 0.15 -2.70 -34.19
C PHE A 545 -0.75 -3.92 -34.31
N GLU A 546 -0.20 -5.12 -34.16
CA GLU A 546 -0.95 -6.37 -34.19
C GLU A 546 -2.08 -6.40 -33.14
N TRP A 547 -1.78 -6.03 -31.91
CA TRP A 547 -2.80 -6.01 -30.85
C TRP A 547 -3.86 -4.95 -31.08
N SER A 548 -3.49 -3.79 -31.61
CA SER A 548 -4.46 -2.75 -31.90
C SER A 548 -5.49 -3.19 -32.94
N GLN A 549 -5.05 -3.94 -33.98
CA GLN A 549 -5.94 -4.48 -35.01
C GLN A 549 -6.98 -5.47 -34.45
N ARG A 550 -6.68 -6.14 -33.35
CA ARG A 550 -7.56 -7.13 -32.70
C ARG A 550 -8.51 -6.50 -31.67
N THR A 551 -8.43 -5.19 -31.42
CA THR A 551 -9.33 -4.54 -30.45
C THR A 551 -10.76 -4.51 -30.99
N PRO A 552 -11.78 -4.56 -30.11
CA PRO A 552 -13.19 -4.47 -30.52
C PRO A 552 -13.48 -3.23 -31.38
N SER A 553 -12.81 -2.11 -31.12
CA SER A 553 -12.99 -0.87 -31.91
C SER A 553 -12.57 -1.02 -33.39
N ASN A 554 -11.66 -1.94 -33.71
CA ASN A 554 -11.19 -2.17 -35.07
C ASN A 554 -11.81 -3.41 -35.73
N THR A 555 -12.33 -4.35 -34.93
CA THR A 555 -12.93 -5.59 -35.44
C THR A 555 -14.45 -5.55 -35.59
N GLN A 556 -15.12 -4.64 -34.89
CA GLN A 556 -16.56 -4.47 -34.93
C GLN A 556 -16.98 -3.34 -35.90
N ALA A 557 -18.17 -3.43 -36.46
CA ALA A 557 -18.75 -2.33 -37.26
C ALA A 557 -18.81 -1.05 -36.42
N ASN A 558 -18.48 0.09 -37.02
CA ASN A 558 -18.53 1.38 -36.33
C ASN A 558 -19.97 1.92 -36.27
N PRO A 559 -20.71 1.64 -35.19
CA PRO A 559 -22.11 2.07 -35.11
C PRO A 559 -22.23 3.59 -35.04
N ALA A 560 -21.21 4.30 -34.57
CA ALA A 560 -21.20 5.76 -34.51
C ALA A 560 -21.13 6.38 -35.91
N TYR A 561 -20.36 5.78 -36.82
CA TYR A 561 -20.33 6.21 -38.22
C TYR A 561 -21.71 6.04 -38.88
N GLU A 562 -22.28 4.85 -38.81
CA GLU A 562 -23.56 4.56 -39.45
C GLU A 562 -24.71 5.39 -38.84
N LYS A 563 -24.72 5.53 -37.53
CA LYS A 563 -25.82 6.20 -36.81
C LYS A 563 -25.75 7.73 -36.86
N TYR A 564 -24.55 8.31 -36.81
CA TYR A 564 -24.40 9.76 -36.63
C TYR A 564 -23.63 10.45 -37.77
N ILE A 565 -22.48 9.90 -38.21
CA ILE A 565 -21.60 10.57 -39.14
C ILE A 565 -22.12 10.47 -40.57
N ARG A 566 -22.48 9.27 -41.00
CA ARG A 566 -23.00 9.03 -42.36
C ARG A 566 -24.26 9.86 -42.70
N PRO A 567 -25.30 9.92 -41.85
CA PRO A 567 -26.46 10.79 -42.10
C PRO A 567 -26.08 12.28 -42.16
N LEU A 568 -25.16 12.72 -41.28
CA LEU A 568 -24.67 14.11 -41.29
C LEU A 568 -23.99 14.45 -42.62
N LEU A 569 -23.05 13.61 -43.09
CA LEU A 569 -22.36 13.79 -44.36
C LEU A 569 -23.32 13.74 -45.55
N GLN A 570 -24.32 12.90 -45.52
CA GLN A 570 -25.38 12.85 -46.55
C GLN A 570 -26.21 14.13 -46.58
N SER A 571 -26.58 14.67 -45.42
CA SER A 571 -27.32 15.94 -45.33
C SER A 571 -26.51 17.13 -45.83
N TRP A 572 -25.19 17.12 -45.69
CA TRP A 572 -24.32 18.17 -46.24
C TRP A 572 -24.20 18.07 -47.76
N LYS A 573 -24.02 16.86 -48.32
CA LYS A 573 -23.98 16.65 -49.76
C LYS A 573 -25.28 17.06 -50.47
N ALA A 574 -26.41 16.96 -49.78
CA ALA A 574 -27.70 17.38 -50.32
C ALA A 574 -27.92 18.91 -50.28
N LYS A 575 -27.05 19.66 -49.60
CA LYS A 575 -27.08 21.13 -49.49
C LYS A 575 -26.01 21.82 -50.35
N LEU A 576 -25.07 21.07 -50.91
CA LEU A 576 -24.11 21.49 -51.92
C LEU A 576 -24.59 21.15 -53.33
#